data_46b9259ab37cbc0659832b58770a0154
#
_entry.id   46b9259ab37cbc0659832b58770a0154
#
_cell.length_a   1.000
_cell.length_b   1.000
_cell.length_c   1.000
_cell.angle_alpha   90.00
_cell.angle_beta   90.00
_cell.angle_gamma   90.00
#
_symmetry.space_group_name_H-M   'P 1'
#
loop_
_entity.id
_entity.type
_entity.pdbx_description
1 polymer ?
#
loop_
_entity_poly.entity_id
_entity_poly.type
_entity_poly.pdbx_seq_one_letter_code
_entity_poly.pdbx_strand_id
1 'polypeptide(L)'
;MKLYIKQRVFSFVDKFSVKDENGTDRYFVEGRIISLGKKLHIFDSEHNEIALVKQKIVSLRPKFVVEVNGEEVAEIVKKITFFKPQYYVEGLGWNVEGDFFAHDYVIESNGAEVVSIHKAWVSWGDTFELDIADGNDEVTALAVVLAIDAVLHSQNATSSAFFGNI
;
A
#
# COMPACT_ATOMS: atom_id res chain seq x y z
N MET A 1 7.55 -14.07 -6.48
CA MET A 1 7.11 -13.25 -7.64
C MET A 1 7.41 -11.79 -7.36
N LYS A 2 7.84 -11.04 -8.39
CA LYS A 2 8.21 -9.63 -8.21
C LYS A 2 7.29 -8.69 -8.98
N LEU A 3 6.91 -7.61 -8.30
CA LEU A 3 6.17 -6.49 -8.87
C LEU A 3 6.97 -5.20 -8.68
N TYR A 4 6.80 -4.26 -9.58
CA TYR A 4 7.54 -3.00 -9.60
C TYR A 4 6.61 -1.80 -9.71
N ILE A 5 6.79 -0.82 -8.82
CA ILE A 5 6.00 0.41 -8.76
C ILE A 5 6.96 1.60 -8.87
N LYS A 6 6.73 2.52 -9.82
CA LYS A 6 7.55 3.74 -9.93
C LYS A 6 7.45 4.63 -8.70
N GLN A 7 8.57 5.11 -8.17
CA GLN A 7 8.68 5.89 -6.95
C GLN A 7 7.82 7.17 -6.92
N ARG A 8 7.50 7.76 -8.05
CA ARG A 8 6.75 9.03 -8.14
C ARG A 8 5.23 8.91 -8.02
N VAL A 9 4.70 7.73 -7.79
CA VAL A 9 3.30 7.42 -8.13
C VAL A 9 2.38 7.21 -6.95
N PHE A 10 2.86 7.30 -5.72
CA PHE A 10 2.01 7.19 -4.54
C PHE A 10 1.19 8.47 -4.30
N SER A 11 0.35 8.82 -5.27
CA SER A 11 -0.59 9.92 -5.18
C SER A 11 -2.02 9.39 -5.31
N PHE A 12 -2.90 9.85 -4.43
CA PHE A 12 -4.33 9.52 -4.53
C PHE A 12 -5.06 10.19 -5.69
N VAL A 13 -4.34 10.92 -6.54
CA VAL A 13 -4.90 11.65 -7.69
C VAL A 13 -4.38 11.10 -9.01
N ASP A 14 -3.35 10.26 -8.96
CA ASP A 14 -2.66 9.77 -10.14
C ASP A 14 -3.13 8.39 -10.58
N LYS A 15 -2.93 8.13 -11.86
CA LYS A 15 -3.05 6.81 -12.46
C LYS A 15 -1.66 6.27 -12.72
N PHE A 16 -1.43 5.02 -12.36
CA PHE A 16 -0.16 4.35 -12.61
C PHE A 16 -0.33 2.87 -12.89
N SER A 17 0.70 2.28 -13.47
CA SER A 17 0.77 0.84 -13.65
C SER A 17 1.77 0.20 -12.71
N VAL A 18 1.47 -1.02 -12.32
CA VAL A 18 2.37 -1.94 -11.63
C VAL A 18 2.89 -2.93 -12.66
N LYS A 19 4.22 -3.07 -12.73
CA LYS A 19 4.88 -3.90 -13.74
C LYS A 19 5.34 -5.22 -13.15
N ASP A 20 5.44 -6.22 -14.01
CA ASP A 20 6.10 -7.49 -13.71
C ASP A 20 7.63 -7.40 -13.93
N GLU A 21 8.33 -8.50 -13.72
CA GLU A 21 9.78 -8.63 -13.91
C GLU A 21 10.25 -8.36 -15.35
N ASN A 22 9.35 -8.50 -16.33
CA ASN A 22 9.63 -8.23 -17.74
C ASN A 22 9.37 -6.77 -18.12
N GLY A 23 8.88 -5.95 -17.18
CA GLY A 23 8.49 -4.58 -17.42
C GLY A 23 7.12 -4.41 -18.08
N THR A 24 6.33 -5.49 -18.13
CA THR A 24 4.97 -5.47 -18.68
C THR A 24 3.98 -4.94 -17.62
N ASP A 25 3.05 -4.10 -18.02
CA ASP A 25 1.99 -3.59 -17.15
C ASP A 25 1.05 -4.75 -16.76
N ARG A 26 1.04 -5.09 -15.49
CA ARG A 26 0.26 -6.19 -14.93
C ARG A 26 -1.01 -5.70 -14.23
N TYR A 27 -0.90 -4.59 -13.50
CA TYR A 27 -2.02 -3.94 -12.84
C TYR A 27 -2.05 -2.46 -13.13
N PHE A 28 -3.24 -1.88 -13.07
CA PHE A 28 -3.47 -0.44 -13.18
C PHE A 28 -4.11 0.06 -11.90
N VAL A 29 -3.60 1.16 -11.37
CA VAL A 29 -4.09 1.76 -10.14
C VAL A 29 -4.60 3.16 -10.44
N GLU A 30 -5.83 3.46 -10.01
CA GLU A 30 -6.43 4.78 -10.11
C GLU A 30 -6.75 5.34 -8.74
N GLY A 31 -6.13 6.47 -8.40
CA GLY A 31 -6.44 7.22 -7.19
C GLY A 31 -7.63 8.14 -7.39
N ARG A 32 -8.53 8.20 -6.41
CA ARG A 32 -9.66 9.13 -6.37
C ARG A 32 -9.81 9.74 -4.99
N ILE A 33 -9.95 11.07 -4.95
CA ILE A 33 -10.35 11.80 -3.74
C ILE A 33 -11.81 12.19 -3.91
N ILE A 34 -12.65 11.67 -3.04
CA ILE A 34 -14.08 11.99 -3.03
C ILE A 34 -14.47 12.50 -1.64
N SER A 35 -15.66 13.08 -1.53
CA SER A 35 -16.19 13.59 -0.25
C SER A 35 -16.19 12.57 0.88
N LEU A 36 -16.23 11.28 0.56
CA LEU A 36 -16.16 10.15 1.49
C LEU A 36 -14.75 9.58 1.70
N GLY A 37 -13.68 10.34 1.36
CA GLY A 37 -12.29 9.99 1.59
C GLY A 37 -11.53 9.57 0.36
N LYS A 38 -10.32 9.07 0.59
CA LYS A 38 -9.39 8.64 -0.44
C LYS A 38 -9.67 7.19 -0.84
N LYS A 39 -9.58 6.90 -2.13
CA LYS A 39 -9.72 5.55 -2.68
C LYS A 39 -8.62 5.28 -3.69
N LEU A 40 -8.12 4.05 -3.73
CA LEU A 40 -7.27 3.51 -4.79
C LEU A 40 -7.97 2.31 -5.39
N HIS A 41 -8.34 2.40 -6.64
CA HIS A 41 -8.94 1.30 -7.40
C HIS A 41 -7.83 0.55 -8.12
N ILE A 42 -7.80 -0.77 -8.00
CA ILE A 42 -6.80 -1.64 -8.61
C ILE A 42 -7.50 -2.50 -9.65
N PHE A 43 -7.01 -2.44 -10.88
CA PHE A 43 -7.56 -3.14 -12.04
C PHE A 43 -6.54 -4.14 -12.59
N ASP A 44 -7.03 -5.23 -13.13
CA ASP A 44 -6.23 -6.18 -13.92
C ASP A 44 -5.92 -5.66 -15.33
N SER A 45 -5.25 -6.46 -16.14
CA SER A 45 -4.92 -6.14 -17.54
C SER A 45 -6.14 -6.03 -18.47
N GLU A 46 -7.27 -6.59 -18.06
CA GLU A 46 -8.56 -6.50 -18.78
C GLU A 46 -9.41 -5.32 -18.31
N HIS A 47 -8.89 -4.50 -17.36
CA HIS A 47 -9.58 -3.37 -16.72
C HIS A 47 -10.78 -3.78 -15.84
N ASN A 48 -10.79 -5.01 -15.31
CA ASN A 48 -11.71 -5.38 -14.25
C ASN A 48 -11.17 -4.87 -12.91
N GLU A 49 -12.02 -4.25 -12.10
CA GLU A 49 -11.64 -3.88 -10.73
C GLU A 49 -11.54 -5.13 -9.86
N ILE A 50 -10.33 -5.42 -9.38
CA ILE A 50 -10.01 -6.62 -8.59
C ILE A 50 -9.76 -6.32 -7.12
N ALA A 51 -9.37 -5.08 -6.80
CA ALA A 51 -9.20 -4.65 -5.41
C ALA A 51 -9.46 -3.15 -5.25
N LEU A 52 -9.79 -2.76 -4.02
CA LEU A 52 -10.05 -1.38 -3.63
C LEU A 52 -9.41 -1.11 -2.27
N VAL A 53 -8.61 -0.06 -2.18
CA VAL A 53 -8.14 0.52 -0.92
C VAL A 53 -8.97 1.76 -0.64
N LYS A 54 -9.65 1.81 0.51
CA LYS A 54 -10.53 2.93 0.88
C LYS A 54 -10.23 3.45 2.27
N GLN A 55 -10.26 4.77 2.44
CA GLN A 55 -10.12 5.44 3.72
C GLN A 55 -11.44 5.37 4.51
N LYS A 56 -11.37 4.90 5.78
CA LYS A 56 -12.50 5.03 6.73
C LYS A 56 -12.49 6.42 7.35
N ILE A 57 -13.53 7.22 7.08
CA ILE A 57 -13.63 8.62 7.53
C ILE A 57 -14.11 8.73 8.99
N VAL A 58 -14.88 7.77 9.46
CA VAL A 58 -15.53 7.79 10.81
C VAL A 58 -14.54 7.47 11.94
N SER A 59 -13.25 7.42 11.65
CA SER A 59 -12.20 7.12 12.62
C SER A 59 -11.47 8.38 13.07
N LEU A 60 -11.17 8.50 14.37
CA LEU A 60 -10.31 9.56 14.93
C LEU A 60 -8.87 9.54 14.37
N ARG A 61 -8.47 8.44 13.73
CA ARG A 61 -7.19 8.28 13.04
C ARG A 61 -7.45 7.77 11.63
N PRO A 62 -6.65 8.19 10.64
CA PRO A 62 -6.76 7.65 9.29
C PRO A 62 -6.60 6.12 9.32
N LYS A 63 -7.62 5.42 8.89
CA LYS A 63 -7.63 3.98 8.71
C LYS A 63 -7.91 3.67 7.26
N PHE A 64 -7.25 2.66 6.73
CA PHE A 64 -7.48 2.19 5.38
C PHE A 64 -7.89 0.73 5.40
N VAL A 65 -8.89 0.43 4.60
CA VAL A 65 -9.44 -0.91 4.41
C VAL A 65 -9.09 -1.39 3.03
N VAL A 66 -8.77 -2.67 2.94
CA VAL A 66 -8.52 -3.38 1.68
C VAL A 66 -9.70 -4.27 1.38
N GLU A 67 -10.28 -4.10 0.19
CA GLU A 67 -11.28 -5.00 -0.39
C GLU A 67 -10.65 -5.73 -1.58
N VAL A 68 -10.88 -7.03 -1.69
CA VAL A 68 -10.49 -7.86 -2.82
C VAL A 68 -11.73 -8.56 -3.33
N ASN A 69 -12.01 -8.44 -4.64
CA ASN A 69 -13.22 -8.97 -5.27
C ASN A 69 -14.53 -8.55 -4.56
N GLY A 70 -14.54 -7.32 -4.01
CA GLY A 70 -15.69 -6.75 -3.32
C GLY A 70 -15.86 -7.17 -1.86
N GLU A 71 -14.97 -8.00 -1.31
CA GLU A 71 -14.96 -8.41 0.10
C GLU A 71 -13.88 -7.69 0.88
N GLU A 72 -14.22 -7.16 2.07
CA GLU A 72 -13.26 -6.55 2.98
C GLU A 72 -12.38 -7.65 3.59
N VAL A 73 -11.08 -7.65 3.24
CA VAL A 73 -10.12 -8.68 3.67
C VAL A 73 -9.15 -8.18 4.74
N ALA A 74 -8.91 -6.87 4.82
CA ALA A 74 -7.94 -6.32 5.75
C ALA A 74 -8.22 -4.86 6.12
N GLU A 75 -7.76 -4.47 7.32
CA GLU A 75 -7.66 -3.09 7.78
C GLU A 75 -6.22 -2.80 8.23
N ILE A 76 -5.64 -1.68 7.78
CA ILE A 76 -4.31 -1.26 8.23
C ILE A 76 -4.43 -0.50 9.54
N VAL A 77 -3.87 -1.06 10.60
CA VAL A 77 -3.92 -0.54 11.96
C VAL A 77 -2.53 -0.09 12.41
N LYS A 78 -2.39 1.16 12.79
CA LYS A 78 -1.16 1.66 13.40
C LYS A 78 -1.13 1.29 14.89
N LYS A 79 -0.11 0.54 15.30
CA LYS A 79 0.15 0.26 16.72
C LYS A 79 0.69 1.50 17.42
N ILE A 80 0.28 1.70 18.67
CA ILE A 80 0.85 2.75 19.53
C ILE A 80 2.16 2.20 20.08
N THR A 81 3.28 2.81 19.68
CA THR A 81 4.62 2.45 20.13
C THR A 81 5.39 3.70 20.55
N PHE A 82 6.36 3.56 21.47
CA PHE A 82 7.13 4.68 22.01
C PHE A 82 8.27 5.16 21.08
N PHE A 83 8.79 4.28 20.20
CA PHE A 83 10.04 4.57 19.47
C PHE A 83 9.90 4.57 17.94
N LYS A 84 9.16 3.64 17.35
CA LYS A 84 8.98 3.53 15.89
C LYS A 84 7.53 3.18 15.57
N PRO A 85 6.96 3.75 14.50
CA PRO A 85 5.64 3.33 14.06
C PRO A 85 5.67 1.83 13.70
N GLN A 86 4.69 1.09 14.16
CA GLN A 86 4.45 -0.30 13.75
C GLN A 86 3.05 -0.39 13.18
N TYR A 87 2.91 -1.23 12.17
CA TYR A 87 1.63 -1.48 11.53
C TYR A 87 1.26 -2.95 11.65
N TYR A 88 -0.03 -3.19 11.69
CA TYR A 88 -0.61 -4.52 11.71
C TYR A 88 -1.74 -4.55 10.68
N VAL A 89 -1.84 -5.66 9.96
CA VAL A 89 -2.89 -5.88 8.96
C VAL A 89 -3.95 -6.76 9.60
N GLU A 90 -4.96 -6.11 10.19
CA GLU A 90 -6.09 -6.80 10.82
C GLU A 90 -6.91 -7.51 9.75
N GLY A 91 -7.45 -8.68 10.06
CA GLY A 91 -8.13 -9.58 9.13
C GLY A 91 -7.21 -10.66 8.57
N LEU A 92 -5.99 -10.31 8.18
CA LEU A 92 -4.99 -11.27 7.68
C LEU A 92 -4.00 -11.75 8.75
N GLY A 93 -3.93 -11.06 9.88
CA GLY A 93 -2.98 -11.42 10.95
C GLY A 93 -1.52 -11.12 10.57
N TRP A 94 -1.28 -10.19 9.63
CA TRP A 94 0.07 -9.86 9.17
C TRP A 94 0.68 -8.74 10.02
N ASN A 95 1.97 -8.88 10.33
CA ASN A 95 2.79 -7.85 10.97
C ASN A 95 3.65 -7.15 9.94
N VAL A 96 3.88 -5.86 10.13
CA VAL A 96 4.71 -5.05 9.23
C VAL A 96 5.89 -4.51 10.03
N GLU A 97 7.12 -4.81 9.58
CA GLU A 97 8.35 -4.42 10.26
C GLU A 97 9.36 -3.82 9.27
N GLY A 98 10.09 -2.78 9.71
CA GLY A 98 11.13 -2.16 8.90
C GLY A 98 11.08 -0.64 8.89
N ASP A 99 11.73 -0.02 7.89
CA ASP A 99 11.73 1.43 7.66
C ASP A 99 10.69 1.82 6.60
N PHE A 100 9.51 2.20 7.09
CA PHE A 100 8.39 2.57 6.22
C PHE A 100 8.68 3.83 5.38
N PHE A 101 9.45 4.78 5.93
CA PHE A 101 9.77 6.02 5.22
C PHE A 101 10.80 5.82 4.12
N ALA A 102 11.69 4.84 4.30
CA ALA A 102 12.63 4.43 3.26
C ALA A 102 12.02 3.46 2.25
N HIS A 103 10.79 2.96 2.47
CA HIS A 103 10.17 1.85 1.74
C HIS A 103 11.08 0.61 1.74
N ASP A 104 11.59 0.28 2.93
CA ASP A 104 12.42 -0.89 3.17
C ASP A 104 11.84 -1.64 4.38
N TYR A 105 10.85 -2.48 4.11
CA TYR A 105 10.11 -3.19 5.13
C TYR A 105 9.61 -4.55 4.64
N VAL A 106 9.28 -5.41 5.59
CA VAL A 106 8.77 -6.76 5.36
C VAL A 106 7.39 -6.90 5.99
N ILE A 107 6.52 -7.65 5.35
CA ILE A 107 5.23 -8.09 5.89
C ILE A 107 5.32 -9.59 6.15
N GLU A 108 4.99 -9.98 7.37
CA GLU A 108 5.09 -11.37 7.83
C GLU A 108 3.74 -11.88 8.35
N SER A 109 3.51 -13.18 8.15
CA SER A 109 2.41 -13.94 8.72
C SER A 109 2.98 -15.11 9.52
N ASN A 110 2.70 -15.16 10.84
CA ASN A 110 3.20 -16.23 11.72
C ASN A 110 4.72 -16.47 11.64
N GLY A 111 5.50 -15.39 11.43
CA GLY A 111 6.97 -15.46 11.31
C GLY A 111 7.47 -15.91 9.94
N ALA A 112 6.60 -16.09 8.96
CA ALA A 112 6.96 -16.32 7.56
C ALA A 112 6.76 -15.04 6.75
N GLU A 113 7.73 -14.72 5.88
CA GLU A 113 7.63 -13.59 4.96
C GLU A 113 6.49 -13.79 3.97
N VAL A 114 5.67 -12.75 3.82
CA VAL A 114 4.59 -12.67 2.83
C VAL A 114 5.03 -11.81 1.65
N VAL A 115 5.57 -10.62 1.94
CA VAL A 115 6.12 -9.73 0.93
C VAL A 115 7.19 -8.84 1.55
N SER A 116 8.28 -8.63 0.84
CA SER A 116 9.29 -7.63 1.16
C SER A 116 9.24 -6.49 0.13
N ILE A 117 9.47 -5.26 0.62
CA ILE A 117 9.47 -4.05 -0.17
C ILE A 117 10.81 -3.36 -0.02
N HIS A 118 11.46 -3.02 -1.12
CA HIS A 118 12.71 -2.26 -1.13
C HIS A 118 12.88 -1.45 -2.41
N LYS A 119 13.79 -0.47 -2.38
CA LYS A 119 14.14 0.29 -3.57
C LYS A 119 14.88 -0.59 -4.56
N ALA A 120 14.48 -0.53 -5.82
CA ALA A 120 15.15 -1.20 -6.92
C ALA A 120 15.52 -0.20 -8.03
N TRP A 121 16.68 -0.43 -8.63
CA TRP A 121 17.14 0.30 -9.81
C TRP A 121 16.93 -0.58 -11.04
N VAL A 122 15.92 -0.25 -11.82
CA VAL A 122 15.62 -0.95 -13.06
C VAL A 122 15.77 -0.03 -14.25
N SER A 123 15.79 -0.58 -15.46
CA SER A 123 16.04 0.19 -16.69
C SER A 123 15.06 1.34 -16.93
N TRP A 124 13.86 1.30 -16.34
CA TRP A 124 12.84 2.35 -16.43
C TRP A 124 12.84 3.34 -15.24
N GLY A 125 13.90 3.31 -14.39
CA GLY A 125 14.17 4.32 -13.35
C GLY A 125 13.94 3.82 -11.93
N ASP A 126 13.90 4.76 -10.97
CA ASP A 126 13.69 4.50 -9.56
C ASP A 126 12.32 3.85 -9.33
N THR A 127 12.34 2.67 -8.76
CA THR A 127 11.15 1.87 -8.48
C THR A 127 11.20 1.29 -7.07
N PHE A 128 10.05 0.87 -6.58
CA PHE A 128 9.95 -0.05 -5.46
C PHE A 128 9.66 -1.44 -6.00
N GLU A 129 10.45 -2.39 -5.56
CA GLU A 129 10.24 -3.82 -5.81
C GLU A 129 9.44 -4.40 -4.65
N LEU A 130 8.38 -5.13 -4.98
CA LEU A 130 7.64 -5.99 -4.07
C LEU A 130 8.01 -7.42 -4.41
N ASP A 131 8.72 -8.12 -3.53
CA ASP A 131 8.99 -9.53 -3.68
C ASP A 131 7.96 -10.31 -2.85
N ILE A 132 7.02 -10.97 -3.54
CA ILE A 132 5.91 -11.69 -2.94
C ILE A 132 6.30 -13.16 -2.86
N ALA A 133 6.34 -13.69 -1.63
CA ALA A 133 6.70 -15.08 -1.38
C ALA A 133 5.66 -16.04 -1.95
N ASP A 134 6.15 -17.21 -2.40
CA ASP A 134 5.30 -18.23 -3.03
C ASP A 134 4.14 -18.68 -2.13
N GLY A 135 3.00 -18.91 -2.75
CA GLY A 135 1.78 -19.33 -2.06
C GLY A 135 0.94 -18.19 -1.47
N ASN A 136 1.38 -16.94 -1.55
CA ASN A 136 0.60 -15.77 -1.16
C ASN A 136 -0.18 -15.18 -2.33
N ASP A 137 -1.34 -14.61 -2.02
CA ASP A 137 -2.18 -13.94 -3.03
C ASP A 137 -1.56 -12.61 -3.43
N GLU A 138 -1.23 -12.49 -4.71
CA GLU A 138 -0.54 -11.35 -5.29
C GLU A 138 -1.35 -10.05 -5.19
N VAL A 139 -2.66 -10.14 -5.43
CA VAL A 139 -3.55 -8.98 -5.43
C VAL A 139 -3.72 -8.46 -4.01
N THR A 140 -3.91 -9.35 -3.06
CA THR A 140 -4.00 -9.00 -1.63
C THR A 140 -2.69 -8.36 -1.13
N ALA A 141 -1.53 -8.94 -1.47
CA ALA A 141 -0.23 -8.40 -1.09
C ALA A 141 -0.01 -7.00 -1.66
N LEU A 142 -0.27 -6.81 -2.96
CA LEU A 142 -0.20 -5.50 -3.61
C LEU A 142 -1.13 -4.48 -2.96
N ALA A 143 -2.40 -4.83 -2.74
CA ALA A 143 -3.38 -3.93 -2.15
C ALA A 143 -3.02 -3.53 -0.71
N VAL A 144 -2.49 -4.45 0.09
CA VAL A 144 -2.00 -4.18 1.45
C VAL A 144 -0.81 -3.22 1.43
N VAL A 145 0.18 -3.42 0.54
CA VAL A 145 1.32 -2.50 0.39
C VAL A 145 0.85 -1.10 0.03
N LEU A 146 -0.06 -0.97 -0.94
CA LEU A 146 -0.64 0.32 -1.32
C LEU A 146 -1.43 0.96 -0.18
N ALA A 147 -2.11 0.18 0.65
CA ALA A 147 -2.84 0.68 1.81
C ALA A 147 -1.90 1.18 2.92
N ILE A 148 -0.78 0.52 3.17
CA ILE A 148 0.26 0.98 4.11
C ILE A 148 0.81 2.31 3.64
N ASP A 149 1.16 2.44 2.37
CA ASP A 149 1.65 3.68 1.80
C ASP A 149 0.63 4.81 1.89
N ALA A 150 -0.65 4.51 1.65
CA ALA A 150 -1.76 5.43 1.83
C ALA A 150 -1.88 5.98 3.26
N VAL A 151 -1.66 5.14 4.27
CA VAL A 151 -1.62 5.55 5.69
C VAL A 151 -0.46 6.50 5.94
N LEU A 152 0.74 6.17 5.45
CA LEU A 152 1.96 6.99 5.61
C LEU A 152 1.77 8.39 5.01
N HIS A 153 1.30 8.48 3.79
CA HIS A 153 1.03 9.77 3.13
C HIS A 153 -0.05 10.61 3.83
N SER A 154 -1.08 9.97 4.36
CA SER A 154 -2.14 10.68 5.08
C SER A 154 -1.66 11.29 6.39
N GLN A 155 -0.71 10.66 7.06
CA GLN A 155 -0.14 11.16 8.32
C GLN A 155 0.80 12.34 8.08
N ASN A 156 1.60 12.31 7.02
CA ASN A 156 2.51 13.40 6.66
C ASN A 156 1.75 14.68 6.29
N ALA A 157 0.61 14.57 5.61
CA ALA A 157 -0.25 15.70 5.28
C ALA A 157 -0.86 16.36 6.53
N THR A 158 -1.17 15.58 7.56
CA THR A 158 -1.73 16.10 8.83
C THR A 158 -0.66 16.80 9.67
N SER A 159 0.57 16.28 9.72
CA SER A 159 1.66 16.89 10.47
C SER A 159 2.12 18.22 9.85
N SER A 160 2.16 18.35 8.54
CA SER A 160 2.51 19.62 7.88
C SER A 160 1.45 20.72 8.06
N ALA A 161 0.17 20.35 8.22
CA ALA A 161 -0.90 21.32 8.49
C ALA A 161 -0.86 21.87 9.92
N PHE A 162 -0.30 21.14 10.89
CA PHE A 162 -0.13 21.60 12.27
C PHE A 162 1.07 22.51 12.49
N PHE A 163 2.10 22.45 11.65
CA PHE A 163 3.32 23.26 11.77
C PHE A 163 3.33 24.48 10.83
N GLY A 164 2.30 24.69 10.03
CA GLY A 164 2.19 25.81 9.08
C GLY A 164 1.55 27.09 9.61
N ASN A 165 1.25 27.20 10.91
CA ASN A 165 0.64 28.36 11.55
C ASN A 165 1.42 28.78 12.81
N ILE A 166 2.71 29.03 12.67
CA ILE A 166 3.50 29.80 13.66
C ILE A 166 4.31 30.83 12.88
#